data_cc1e9a35e3aae5e24cbaef51cfcf0460
#
_entry.id   cc1e9a35e3aae5e24cbaef51cfcf0460
#
_cell.length_a   1.000
_cell.length_b   1.000
_cell.length_c   1.000
_cell.angle_alpha   90.00
_cell.angle_beta   90.00
_cell.angle_gamma   90.00
#
_symmetry.space_group_name_H-M   'P 1'
#
loop_
_entity.id
_entity.type
_entity.pdbx_description
1 polymer ?
#
loop_
_entity_poly.entity_id
_entity_poly.type
_entity_poly.pdbx_seq_one_letter_code
_entity_poly.pdbx_strand_id
1 'polypeptide(L)'
;MTDREMLELAAKAAEIEWVDGHENAGLRNRDGRVWNPLVSDGDALRLAVKLKIGSIEALRLWASVDCEAANSAYEIDPYAATRRAIVRAAAEIGRNT
;
A
#
# COMPACT_ATOMS: atom_id res chain seq x y z
N MET A 1 12.86 2.70 1.35
CA MET A 1 11.63 3.04 2.13
C MET A 1 11.14 1.80 2.84
N THR A 2 10.89 1.89 4.14
CA THR A 2 10.38 0.76 4.93
C THR A 2 8.87 0.59 4.70
N ASP A 3 8.33 -0.57 5.06
CA ASP A 3 6.90 -0.82 4.97
C ASP A 3 6.11 0.18 5.80
N ARG A 4 6.61 0.51 7.00
CA ARG A 4 5.97 1.51 7.85
C ARG A 4 5.94 2.89 7.18
N GLU A 5 7.03 3.31 6.60
CA GLU A 5 7.10 4.60 5.88
C GLU A 5 6.12 4.64 4.72
N MET A 6 6.03 3.55 3.97
CA MET A 6 5.06 3.45 2.88
C MET A 6 3.63 3.54 3.38
N LEU A 7 3.32 2.85 4.49
CA LEU A 7 1.98 2.89 5.08
C LEU A 7 1.62 4.30 5.58
N GLU A 8 2.57 4.98 6.21
CA GLU A 8 2.36 6.34 6.69
C GLU A 8 2.10 7.31 5.55
N LEU A 9 2.88 7.22 4.48
CA LEU A 9 2.70 8.05 3.29
C LEU A 9 1.39 7.72 2.57
N ALA A 10 1.04 6.45 2.47
CA ALA A 10 -0.22 6.03 1.87
C ALA A 10 -1.42 6.53 2.68
N ALA A 11 -1.33 6.47 4.01
CA ALA A 11 -2.36 7.01 4.89
C ALA A 11 -2.51 8.52 4.71
N LYS A 12 -1.41 9.22 4.56
CA LYS A 12 -1.42 10.66 4.28
C LYS A 12 -2.15 10.96 2.97
N ALA A 13 -1.85 10.22 1.91
CA ALA A 13 -2.50 10.39 0.62
C ALA A 13 -4.01 10.15 0.71
N ALA A 14 -4.43 9.15 1.47
CA ALA A 14 -5.83 8.76 1.61
C ALA A 14 -6.54 9.50 2.74
N GLU A 15 -5.85 10.38 3.43
CA GLU A 15 -6.40 11.13 4.57
C GLU A 15 -6.92 10.21 5.68
N ILE A 16 -6.21 9.12 5.93
CA ILE A 16 -6.53 8.17 6.98
C ILE A 16 -5.82 8.59 8.27
N GLU A 17 -6.59 8.79 9.32
CA GLU A 17 -6.05 9.13 10.64
C GLU A 17 -5.62 7.87 11.38
N TRP A 18 -4.48 7.94 12.05
CA TRP A 18 -3.97 6.85 12.86
C TRP A 18 -3.25 7.42 14.07
N VAL A 19 -3.20 6.64 15.15
CA VAL A 19 -2.60 7.07 16.41
C VAL A 19 -1.35 6.28 16.78
N ASP A 20 -1.19 5.10 16.20
CA ASP A 20 -0.13 4.18 16.58
C ASP A 20 0.17 3.25 15.40
N GLY A 21 1.42 2.83 15.27
CA GLY A 21 1.83 1.97 14.18
C GLY A 21 2.87 0.95 14.63
N HIS A 22 2.74 -0.27 14.11
CA HIS A 22 3.71 -1.33 14.33
C HIS A 22 4.22 -1.82 12.97
N GLU A 23 5.50 -2.12 12.89
CA GLU A 23 6.14 -2.53 11.64
C GLU A 23 5.46 -3.71 10.95
N ASN A 24 4.92 -4.64 11.74
CA ASN A 24 4.32 -5.86 11.19
C ASN A 24 2.80 -5.88 11.28
N ALA A 25 2.17 -4.88 11.87
CA ALA A 25 0.74 -4.88 12.13
C ALA A 25 -0.03 -3.77 11.42
N GLY A 26 0.67 -2.84 10.77
CA GLY A 26 0.04 -1.71 10.12
C GLY A 26 -0.21 -0.54 11.07
N LEU A 27 -1.13 0.32 10.71
CA LEU A 27 -1.47 1.53 11.47
C LEU A 27 -2.79 1.32 12.20
N ARG A 28 -2.84 1.72 13.46
CA ARG A 28 -4.03 1.57 14.29
C ARG A 28 -4.72 2.93 14.48
N ASN A 29 -6.03 2.96 14.31
CA ASN A 29 -6.81 4.17 14.53
C ASN A 29 -7.28 4.27 15.99
N ARG A 30 -8.01 5.36 16.31
CA ARG A 30 -8.52 5.59 17.67
C ARG A 30 -9.51 4.53 18.15
N ASP A 31 -10.21 3.89 17.22
CA ASP A 31 -11.18 2.84 17.52
C ASP A 31 -10.53 1.47 17.74
N GLY A 32 -9.21 1.39 17.64
CA GLY A 32 -8.47 0.15 17.79
C GLY A 32 -8.42 -0.71 16.52
N ARG A 33 -8.98 -0.24 15.42
CA ARG A 33 -8.92 -0.96 14.14
C ARG A 33 -7.56 -0.79 13.50
N VAL A 34 -7.05 -1.87 12.95
CA VAL A 34 -5.78 -1.87 12.22
C VAL A 34 -6.04 -1.70 10.74
N TRP A 35 -5.31 -0.77 10.14
CA TRP A 35 -5.30 -0.56 8.70
C TRP A 35 -3.97 -1.03 8.14
N ASN A 36 -4.01 -2.04 7.29
CA ASN A 36 -2.78 -2.56 6.70
C ASN A 36 -3.02 -3.08 5.28
N PRO A 37 -2.97 -2.21 4.29
CA PRO A 37 -3.20 -2.62 2.90
C PRO A 37 -2.10 -3.51 2.32
N LEU A 38 -0.98 -3.70 3.03
CA LEU A 38 0.04 -4.65 2.59
C LEU A 38 -0.36 -6.10 2.82
N VAL A 39 -1.26 -6.36 3.78
CA VAL A 39 -1.72 -7.71 4.10
C VAL A 39 -3.22 -7.92 3.92
N SER A 40 -4.00 -6.85 3.88
CA SER A 40 -5.45 -6.93 3.74
C SER A 40 -5.88 -6.52 2.34
N ASP A 41 -6.48 -7.45 1.60
CA ASP A 41 -7.00 -7.17 0.26
C ASP A 41 -8.08 -6.09 0.30
N GLY A 42 -8.94 -6.12 1.32
CA GLY A 42 -9.98 -5.12 1.49
C GLY A 42 -9.42 -3.72 1.71
N ASP A 43 -8.42 -3.60 2.58
CA ASP A 43 -7.77 -2.31 2.82
C ASP A 43 -7.07 -1.80 1.56
N ALA A 44 -6.41 -2.70 0.82
CA ALA A 44 -5.74 -2.34 -0.42
C ALA A 44 -6.75 -1.90 -1.48
N LEU A 45 -7.84 -2.62 -1.63
CA LEU A 45 -8.88 -2.27 -2.60
C LEU A 45 -9.51 -0.91 -2.28
N ARG A 46 -9.84 -0.67 -1.01
CA ARG A 46 -10.39 0.62 -0.60
C ARG A 46 -9.42 1.77 -0.85
N LEU A 47 -8.13 1.53 -0.61
CA LEU A 47 -7.09 2.52 -0.88
C LEU A 47 -7.01 2.84 -2.38
N ALA A 48 -7.01 1.81 -3.22
CA ALA A 48 -6.95 1.99 -4.66
C ALA A 48 -8.17 2.76 -5.20
N VAL A 49 -9.35 2.42 -4.71
CA VAL A 49 -10.59 3.09 -5.12
C VAL A 49 -10.59 4.56 -4.68
N LYS A 50 -10.20 4.81 -3.45
CA LYS A 50 -10.18 6.17 -2.90
C LYS A 50 -9.23 7.08 -3.67
N LEU A 51 -8.07 6.57 -4.04
CA LEU A 51 -7.05 7.34 -4.75
C LEU A 51 -7.15 7.24 -6.26
N LYS A 52 -8.13 6.49 -6.75
CA LYS A 52 -8.34 6.26 -8.19
C LYS A 52 -7.06 5.73 -8.86
N ILE A 53 -6.38 4.84 -8.16
CA ILE A 53 -5.19 4.19 -8.68
C ILE A 53 -5.62 3.26 -9.82
N GLY A 54 -4.94 3.40 -10.93
CA GLY A 54 -5.33 2.85 -12.21
C GLY A 54 -5.45 1.33 -12.32
N SER A 55 -5.22 0.83 -13.51
CA SER A 55 -5.44 -0.58 -13.85
C SER A 55 -4.44 -1.52 -13.16
N ILE A 56 -4.76 -2.81 -13.16
CA ILE A 56 -3.85 -3.86 -12.66
C ILE A 56 -2.51 -3.82 -13.40
N GLU A 57 -2.52 -3.47 -14.70
CA GLU A 57 -1.28 -3.32 -15.47
C GLU A 57 -0.40 -2.20 -14.91
N ALA A 58 -0.99 -1.06 -14.57
CA ALA A 58 -0.25 0.04 -13.97
C ALA A 58 0.32 -0.37 -12.61
N LEU A 59 -0.46 -1.07 -11.80
CA LEU A 59 0.00 -1.57 -10.50
C LEU A 59 1.14 -2.57 -10.65
N ARG A 60 1.07 -3.41 -11.67
CA ARG A 60 2.13 -4.36 -11.97
C ARG A 60 3.42 -3.65 -12.36
N LEU A 61 3.33 -2.57 -13.12
CA LEU A 61 4.48 -1.74 -13.48
C LEU A 61 5.10 -1.08 -12.27
N TRP A 62 4.28 -0.58 -11.34
CA TRP A 62 4.79 -0.03 -10.09
C TRP A 62 5.57 -1.07 -9.29
N ALA A 63 5.06 -2.28 -9.22
CA ALA A 63 5.75 -3.38 -8.56
C ALA A 63 7.08 -3.69 -9.24
N SER A 64 7.13 -3.63 -10.58
CA SER A 64 8.35 -3.90 -11.36
C SER A 64 9.42 -2.85 -11.17
N VAL A 65 9.03 -1.60 -11.04
CA VAL A 65 9.96 -0.47 -10.88
C VAL A 65 10.66 -0.52 -9.54
N ASP A 66 9.99 -1.06 -8.51
CA ASP A 66 10.52 -1.04 -7.15
C ASP A 66 11.67 -2.03 -6.92
N CYS A 67 11.76 -3.10 -7.73
CA CYS A 67 12.79 -4.11 -7.54
C CYS A 67 12.82 -5.06 -8.72
N GLU A 68 14.01 -5.56 -9.07
CA GLU A 68 14.17 -6.55 -10.14
C GLU A 68 13.38 -7.83 -9.89
N ALA A 69 13.17 -8.17 -8.63
CA ALA A 69 12.42 -9.34 -8.22
C ALA A 69 10.90 -9.14 -8.29
N ALA A 70 10.41 -7.95 -8.62
CA ALA A 70 8.98 -7.65 -8.59
C ALA A 70 8.17 -8.56 -9.53
N ASN A 71 8.67 -8.86 -10.71
CA ASN A 71 8.00 -9.79 -11.62
C ASN A 71 7.92 -11.19 -11.04
N SER A 72 9.01 -11.66 -10.42
CA SER A 72 9.04 -12.97 -9.74
C SER A 72 8.09 -12.96 -8.54
N ALA A 73 8.07 -11.89 -7.76
CA ALA A 73 7.16 -11.75 -6.64
C ALA A 73 5.69 -11.80 -7.10
N TYR A 74 5.36 -11.14 -8.21
CA TYR A 74 4.02 -11.15 -8.77
C TYR A 74 3.62 -12.57 -9.20
N GLU A 75 4.54 -13.32 -9.81
CA GLU A 75 4.27 -14.69 -10.24
C GLU A 75 4.07 -15.65 -9.06
N ILE A 76 4.83 -15.46 -7.97
CA ILE A 76 4.74 -16.29 -6.77
C ILE A 76 3.49 -15.98 -5.97
N ASP A 77 3.20 -14.70 -5.73
CA ASP A 77 2.04 -14.26 -4.97
C ASP A 77 1.49 -12.97 -5.58
N PRO A 78 0.61 -13.10 -6.59
CA PRO A 78 0.07 -11.93 -7.27
C PRO A 78 -0.75 -11.02 -6.36
N TYR A 79 -1.39 -11.58 -5.33
CA TYR A 79 -2.18 -10.77 -4.39
C TYR A 79 -1.28 -9.87 -3.55
N ALA A 80 -0.24 -10.43 -2.96
CA ALA A 80 0.71 -9.66 -2.17
C ALA A 80 1.44 -8.61 -3.03
N ALA A 81 1.85 -8.98 -4.23
CA ALA A 81 2.52 -8.05 -5.14
C ALA A 81 1.61 -6.91 -5.55
N THR A 82 0.34 -7.20 -5.82
CA THR A 82 -0.65 -6.19 -6.18
C THR A 82 -0.92 -5.25 -5.00
N ARG A 83 -1.10 -5.81 -3.79
CA ARG A 83 -1.26 -4.98 -2.59
C ARG A 83 -0.08 -4.04 -2.40
N ARG A 84 1.13 -4.55 -2.54
CA ARG A 84 2.34 -3.75 -2.40
C ARG A 84 2.42 -2.65 -3.46
N ALA A 85 2.05 -2.96 -4.68
CA ALA A 85 2.01 -1.97 -5.76
C ALA A 85 1.01 -0.85 -5.48
N ILE A 86 -0.16 -1.18 -4.93
CA ILE A 86 -1.16 -0.19 -4.53
C ILE A 86 -0.59 0.73 -3.44
N VAL A 87 0.00 0.15 -2.40
CA VAL A 87 0.58 0.92 -1.31
C VAL A 87 1.73 1.79 -1.81
N ARG A 88 2.57 1.26 -2.69
CA ARG A 88 3.67 2.02 -3.27
C ARG A 88 3.18 3.23 -4.06
N ALA A 89 2.18 3.04 -4.91
CA ALA A 89 1.58 4.13 -5.67
C ALA A 89 0.97 5.17 -4.75
N ALA A 90 0.25 4.73 -3.72
CA ALA A 90 -0.34 5.63 -2.72
C ALA A 90 0.74 6.40 -1.94
N ALA A 91 1.82 5.74 -1.58
CA ALA A 91 2.93 6.37 -0.89
C ALA A 91 3.57 7.48 -1.74
N GLU A 92 3.73 7.25 -3.04
CA GLU A 92 4.25 8.28 -3.93
C GLU A 92 3.33 9.49 -4.01
N ILE A 93 2.01 9.27 -4.02
CA ILE A 93 1.04 10.37 -3.95
C ILE A 93 1.20 11.14 -2.64
N GLY A 94 1.28 10.44 -1.52
CA GLY A 94 1.45 11.07 -0.21
C GLY A 94 2.77 11.83 -0.06
N ARG A 95 3.82 11.31 -0.69
CA ARG A 95 5.14 11.94 -0.69
C ARG A 95 5.13 13.29 -1.41
N ASN A 96 4.32 13.44 -2.44
CA ASN A 96 4.22 14.65 -3.24
C ASN A 96 3.14 15.61 -2.77
N THR A 97 2.51 15.31 -1.66
CA THR A 97 1.50 16.16 -1.03
C THR A 97 2.13 17.03 0.10
#